data_66f9079d008c97559d4fecd6b1da9061
#
_entry.id   66f9079d008c97559d4fecd6b1da9061
#
_cell.length_a   1.000
_cell.length_b   1.000
_cell.length_c   1.000
_cell.angle_alpha   90.00
_cell.angle_beta   90.00
_cell.angle_gamma   90.00
#
_symmetry.space_group_name_H-M   'P 1'
#
loop_
_entity.id
_entity.type
_entity.pdbx_description
1 polymer ?
#
loop_
_entity_poly.entity_id
_entity_poly.type
_entity_poly.pdbx_seq_one_letter_code
_entity_poly.pdbx_strand_id
1 'polypeptide(L)'
;MSKVIKGIKLRLYPNQSQREQLWQMFGNDRFVWNQMLGMAKERYQNNPNSLFVNEYGMNYLLKQLKCEYAFLRESDSTSFLVVNHNLAQAFKMLFRHRGGYPHFKNRHSLRQSYTGRSTCKVLARRRMQLPKLGSIRTSKTGLVGDANIKRYTVSYEPTGRYYLSLQVETEVNQLPEMHQSVGLDMGLADLVISSDGVKYGTFNAEWLEKQAVRWQRKYARRRYLAQCEVWKWNHNRTSAT
;
A
#
# COMPACT_ATOMS: atom_id res chain seq x y z
N MET A 1 -15.02 27.97 3.26
CA MET A 1 -13.92 27.02 2.96
C MET A 1 -14.34 25.65 3.45
N SER A 2 -14.36 24.65 2.56
CA SER A 2 -14.65 23.25 2.94
C SER A 2 -13.35 22.51 3.22
N LYS A 3 -13.31 21.73 4.30
CA LYS A 3 -12.17 20.85 4.61
C LYS A 3 -12.27 19.56 3.78
N VAL A 4 -11.25 19.28 3.00
CA VAL A 4 -11.20 18.12 2.13
C VAL A 4 -9.94 17.29 2.47
N ILE A 5 -10.08 15.97 2.48
CA ILE A 5 -8.94 15.05 2.63
C ILE A 5 -8.36 14.76 1.25
N LYS A 6 -7.11 15.15 1.04
CA LYS A 6 -6.37 14.93 -0.20
C LYS A 6 -5.34 13.81 -0.02
N GLY A 7 -5.31 12.88 -0.97
CA GLY A 7 -4.30 11.82 -1.04
C GLY A 7 -3.06 12.28 -1.82
N ILE A 8 -1.86 12.10 -1.24
CA ILE A 8 -0.59 12.43 -1.89
C ILE A 8 0.32 11.20 -1.83
N LYS A 9 0.80 10.73 -2.99
CA LYS A 9 1.74 9.60 -3.08
C LYS A 9 3.13 10.12 -3.43
N LEU A 10 4.12 9.83 -2.58
CA LEU A 10 5.53 10.20 -2.71
C LEU A 10 6.39 8.94 -2.83
N ARG A 11 7.43 8.98 -3.65
CA ARG A 11 8.45 7.92 -3.65
C ARG A 11 9.41 8.13 -2.48
N LEU A 12 9.74 7.06 -1.76
CA LEU A 12 10.74 7.04 -0.70
C LEU A 12 12.08 6.52 -1.22
N TYR A 13 13.17 7.06 -0.65
CA TYR A 13 14.53 6.65 -0.94
C TYR A 13 15.24 6.28 0.37
N PRO A 14 14.89 5.11 0.98
CA PRO A 14 15.49 4.68 2.23
C PRO A 14 16.95 4.25 2.03
N ASN A 15 17.80 4.53 3.00
CA ASN A 15 19.14 3.94 3.12
C ASN A 15 19.06 2.48 3.56
N GLN A 16 20.18 1.78 3.68
CA GLN A 16 20.21 0.36 4.01
C GLN A 16 19.58 0.07 5.39
N SER A 17 19.99 0.79 6.43
CA SER A 17 19.42 0.64 7.78
C SER A 17 17.90 0.90 7.81
N GLN A 18 17.44 1.95 7.11
CA GLN A 18 16.01 2.24 7.01
C GLN A 18 15.22 1.16 6.25
N ARG A 19 15.83 0.50 5.26
CA ARG A 19 15.20 -0.64 4.57
C ARG A 19 14.99 -1.80 5.52
N GLU A 20 15.99 -2.14 6.32
CA GLU A 20 15.92 -3.21 7.32
C GLU A 20 14.83 -2.91 8.35
N GLN A 21 14.79 -1.68 8.88
CA GLN A 21 13.73 -1.25 9.79
C GLN A 21 12.32 -1.31 9.14
N LEU A 22 12.19 -0.91 7.88
CA LEU A 22 10.92 -1.01 7.16
C LEU A 22 10.45 -2.45 7.02
N TRP A 23 11.35 -3.37 6.68
CA TRP A 23 11.01 -4.80 6.60
C TRP A 23 10.61 -5.37 7.95
N GLN A 24 11.26 -4.94 9.02
CA GLN A 24 10.88 -5.31 10.39
C GLN A 24 9.48 -4.78 10.72
N MET A 25 9.17 -3.51 10.41
CA MET A 25 7.85 -2.93 10.63
C MET A 25 6.75 -3.66 9.84
N PHE A 26 7.00 -4.00 8.56
CA PHE A 26 6.06 -4.82 7.79
C PHE A 26 5.85 -6.21 8.43
N GLY A 27 6.92 -6.79 8.95
CA GLY A 27 6.88 -8.07 9.68
C GLY A 27 6.05 -7.98 10.94
N ASN A 28 6.26 -6.93 11.74
CA ASN A 28 5.59 -6.72 13.01
C ASN A 28 4.08 -6.45 12.84
N ASP A 29 3.67 -5.64 11.84
CA ASP A 29 2.25 -5.44 11.53
C ASP A 29 1.58 -6.75 11.09
N ARG A 30 2.28 -7.55 10.29
CA ARG A 30 1.80 -8.87 9.88
C ARG A 30 1.70 -9.84 11.06
N PHE A 31 2.68 -9.82 11.96
CA PHE A 31 2.67 -10.63 13.17
C PHE A 31 1.46 -10.29 14.04
N VAL A 32 1.23 -9.01 14.34
CA VAL A 32 0.06 -8.56 15.12
C VAL A 32 -1.26 -8.98 14.47
N TRP A 33 -1.40 -8.78 13.14
CA TRP A 33 -2.58 -9.26 12.41
C TRP A 33 -2.81 -10.75 12.60
N ASN A 34 -1.76 -11.55 12.43
CA ASN A 34 -1.86 -13.01 12.49
C ASN A 34 -2.15 -13.50 13.92
N GLN A 35 -1.55 -12.89 14.93
CA GLN A 35 -1.83 -13.22 16.34
C GLN A 35 -3.28 -12.90 16.70
N MET A 36 -3.77 -11.70 16.37
CA MET A 36 -5.15 -11.32 16.65
C MET A 36 -6.17 -12.19 15.90
N LEU A 37 -5.88 -12.56 14.65
CA LEU A 37 -6.71 -13.47 13.88
C LEU A 37 -6.68 -14.89 14.46
N GLY A 38 -5.51 -15.38 14.86
CA GLY A 38 -5.35 -16.68 15.54
C GLY A 38 -6.17 -16.78 16.81
N MET A 39 -6.02 -15.78 17.71
CA MET A 39 -6.78 -15.71 18.97
C MET A 39 -8.31 -15.66 18.72
N ALA A 40 -8.74 -14.90 17.70
CA ALA A 40 -10.18 -14.84 17.34
C ALA A 40 -10.69 -16.18 16.84
N LYS A 41 -9.90 -16.90 16.03
CA LYS A 41 -10.23 -18.23 15.50
C LYS A 41 -10.30 -19.28 16.63
N GLU A 42 -9.30 -19.31 17.49
CA GLU A 42 -9.21 -20.23 18.62
C GLU A 42 -10.39 -20.01 19.60
N ARG A 43 -10.68 -18.74 19.94
CA ARG A 43 -11.83 -18.40 20.77
C ARG A 43 -13.14 -18.91 20.19
N TYR A 44 -13.36 -18.75 18.90
CA TYR A 44 -14.56 -19.24 18.22
C TYR A 44 -14.63 -20.77 18.22
N GLN A 45 -13.50 -21.46 18.02
CA GLN A 45 -13.43 -22.92 18.05
C GLN A 45 -13.75 -23.48 19.44
N ASN A 46 -13.23 -22.83 20.50
CA ASN A 46 -13.45 -23.26 21.88
C ASN A 46 -14.88 -22.95 22.40
N ASN A 47 -15.46 -21.83 21.94
CA ASN A 47 -16.83 -21.44 22.30
C ASN A 47 -17.47 -20.64 21.16
N PRO A 48 -18.25 -21.31 20.26
CA PRO A 48 -18.92 -20.64 19.14
C PRO A 48 -19.92 -19.54 19.55
N ASN A 49 -20.47 -19.64 20.76
CA ASN A 49 -21.41 -18.66 21.31
C ASN A 49 -20.72 -17.47 21.99
N SER A 50 -19.37 -17.44 22.01
CA SER A 50 -18.63 -16.33 22.61
C SER A 50 -18.80 -15.05 21.80
N LEU A 51 -18.96 -13.91 22.49
CA LEU A 51 -19.02 -12.62 21.85
C LEU A 51 -17.73 -12.34 21.06
N PHE A 52 -17.87 -11.77 19.87
CA PHE A 52 -16.74 -11.35 19.06
C PHE A 52 -15.89 -10.27 19.77
N VAL A 53 -14.57 -10.44 19.74
CA VAL A 53 -13.64 -9.44 20.29
C VAL A 53 -13.60 -8.25 19.34
N ASN A 54 -14.18 -7.13 19.77
CA ASN A 54 -14.18 -5.89 18.99
C ASN A 54 -12.81 -5.22 18.95
N GLU A 55 -12.68 -4.09 18.24
CA GLU A 55 -11.44 -3.32 18.13
C GLU A 55 -10.81 -2.95 19.48
N TYR A 56 -11.65 -2.56 20.46
CA TYR A 56 -11.18 -2.19 21.81
C TYR A 56 -10.61 -3.40 22.55
N GLY A 57 -11.26 -4.55 22.46
CA GLY A 57 -10.74 -5.79 23.02
C GLY A 57 -9.42 -6.23 22.39
N MET A 58 -9.29 -6.11 21.06
CA MET A 58 -8.02 -6.36 20.37
C MET A 58 -6.93 -5.38 20.80
N ASN A 59 -7.25 -4.12 21.04
CA ASN A 59 -6.30 -3.13 21.53
C ASN A 59 -5.86 -3.41 22.98
N TYR A 60 -6.72 -3.99 23.79
CA TYR A 60 -6.35 -4.47 25.13
C TYR A 60 -5.38 -5.67 25.03
N LEU A 61 -5.70 -6.68 24.22
CA LEU A 61 -4.83 -7.83 23.95
C LEU A 61 -3.46 -7.40 23.38
N LEU A 62 -3.43 -6.34 22.56
CA LEU A 62 -2.18 -5.79 22.04
C LEU A 62 -1.22 -5.32 23.15
N LYS A 63 -1.73 -4.81 24.27
CA LYS A 63 -0.87 -4.43 25.41
C LYS A 63 -0.17 -5.66 25.99
N GLN A 64 -0.88 -6.76 26.16
CA GLN A 64 -0.33 -8.04 26.64
C GLN A 64 0.70 -8.58 25.65
N LEU A 65 0.36 -8.57 24.36
CA LEU A 65 1.26 -9.03 23.30
C LEU A 65 2.59 -8.23 23.26
N LYS A 66 2.55 -6.92 23.53
CA LYS A 66 3.77 -6.09 23.66
C LYS A 66 4.60 -6.37 24.89
N CYS A 67 4.01 -6.93 25.95
CA CYS A 67 4.77 -7.37 27.13
C CYS A 67 5.47 -8.69 26.83
N GLU A 68 4.82 -9.59 26.10
CA GLU A 68 5.35 -10.90 25.71
C GLU A 68 6.42 -10.78 24.61
N TYR A 69 6.18 -9.93 23.62
CA TYR A 69 7.06 -9.77 22.44
C TYR A 69 7.69 -8.37 22.40
N ALA A 70 8.87 -8.23 23.01
CA ALA A 70 9.57 -6.95 23.16
C ALA A 70 9.89 -6.26 21.83
N PHE A 71 10.13 -7.02 20.74
CA PHE A 71 10.43 -6.48 19.42
C PHE A 71 9.30 -5.60 18.81
N LEU A 72 8.05 -5.77 19.29
CA LEU A 72 6.94 -4.93 18.87
C LEU A 72 7.09 -3.46 19.30
N ARG A 73 7.93 -3.17 20.30
CA ARG A 73 8.22 -1.80 20.76
C ARG A 73 9.07 -1.01 19.76
N GLU A 74 9.73 -1.68 18.83
CA GLU A 74 10.55 -1.07 17.79
C GLU A 74 9.73 -0.48 16.63
N SER A 75 8.46 -0.88 16.50
CA SER A 75 7.55 -0.36 15.48
C SER A 75 6.70 0.80 15.98
N ASP A 76 6.09 1.53 15.04
CA ASP A 76 5.11 2.56 15.37
C ASP A 76 3.87 1.95 16.02
N SER A 77 3.60 2.34 17.25
CA SER A 77 2.44 1.85 18.01
C SER A 77 1.10 2.16 17.34
N THR A 78 1.04 3.25 16.55
CA THR A 78 -0.19 3.64 15.87
C THR A 78 -0.50 2.70 14.70
N SER A 79 0.50 2.04 14.11
CA SER A 79 0.28 1.07 13.04
C SER A 79 -0.49 -0.16 13.53
N PHE A 80 -0.18 -0.65 14.72
CA PHE A 80 -0.87 -1.79 15.30
C PHE A 80 -2.35 -1.50 15.62
N LEU A 81 -2.67 -0.25 16.03
CA LEU A 81 -4.06 0.16 16.19
C LEU A 81 -4.81 0.15 14.85
N VAL A 82 -4.13 0.55 13.76
CA VAL A 82 -4.71 0.46 12.42
C VAL A 82 -4.88 -0.99 11.97
N VAL A 83 -3.94 -1.87 12.32
CA VAL A 83 -4.04 -3.32 12.06
C VAL A 83 -5.28 -3.90 12.74
N ASN A 84 -5.49 -3.62 14.03
CA ASN A 84 -6.65 -4.09 14.78
C ASN A 84 -7.96 -3.51 14.24
N HIS A 85 -7.97 -2.23 13.91
CA HIS A 85 -9.12 -1.59 13.25
C HIS A 85 -9.48 -2.30 11.94
N ASN A 86 -8.50 -2.54 11.07
CA ASN A 86 -8.72 -3.20 9.79
C ASN A 86 -9.21 -4.64 9.95
N LEU A 87 -8.70 -5.39 10.95
CA LEU A 87 -9.14 -6.73 11.25
C LEU A 87 -10.58 -6.72 11.77
N ALA A 88 -10.93 -5.81 12.68
CA ALA A 88 -12.29 -5.64 13.17
C ALA A 88 -13.26 -5.28 12.04
N GLN A 89 -12.86 -4.41 11.10
CA GLN A 89 -13.67 -4.11 9.91
C GLN A 89 -13.83 -5.32 8.99
N ALA A 90 -12.78 -6.13 8.79
CA ALA A 90 -12.88 -7.36 8.01
C ALA A 90 -13.90 -8.33 8.60
N PHE A 91 -13.93 -8.53 9.91
CA PHE A 91 -14.95 -9.31 10.57
C PHE A 91 -16.37 -8.71 10.48
N LYS A 92 -16.49 -7.37 10.59
CA LYS A 92 -17.77 -6.69 10.35
C LYS A 92 -18.31 -6.93 8.95
N MET A 93 -17.43 -6.95 7.94
CA MET A 93 -17.83 -7.25 6.56
C MET A 93 -18.24 -8.71 6.40
N LEU A 94 -17.55 -9.65 7.06
CA LEU A 94 -17.92 -11.06 7.12
C LEU A 94 -19.34 -11.22 7.71
N PHE A 95 -19.61 -10.65 8.89
CA PHE A 95 -20.91 -10.77 9.57
C PHE A 95 -22.07 -10.10 8.80
N ARG A 96 -21.76 -9.13 7.93
CA ARG A 96 -22.74 -8.52 7.03
C ARG A 96 -22.89 -9.25 5.69
N HIS A 97 -22.26 -10.42 5.53
CA HIS A 97 -22.20 -11.18 4.26
C HIS A 97 -21.68 -10.37 3.06
N ARG A 98 -20.80 -9.37 3.32
CA ARG A 98 -20.18 -8.51 2.30
C ARG A 98 -18.72 -8.83 2.05
N GLY A 99 -18.17 -9.85 2.68
CA GLY A 99 -16.77 -10.27 2.55
C GLY A 99 -16.54 -11.69 3.04
N GLY A 100 -15.43 -12.30 2.61
CA GLY A 100 -14.98 -13.60 3.08
C GLY A 100 -14.30 -13.55 4.44
N TYR A 101 -13.96 -14.73 4.97
CA TYR A 101 -13.22 -14.86 6.23
C TYR A 101 -11.82 -14.22 6.08
N PRO A 102 -11.34 -13.42 7.07
CA PRO A 102 -10.01 -12.84 7.02
C PRO A 102 -8.92 -13.92 6.93
N HIS A 103 -7.90 -13.68 6.10
CA HIS A 103 -6.80 -14.63 5.90
C HIS A 103 -5.55 -14.20 6.66
N PHE A 104 -4.73 -15.20 7.05
CA PHE A 104 -3.40 -14.94 7.58
C PHE A 104 -2.54 -14.28 6.51
N LYS A 105 -1.78 -13.26 6.92
CA LYS A 105 -0.85 -12.56 6.03
C LYS A 105 0.46 -13.33 5.96
N ASN A 106 1.06 -13.40 4.77
CA ASN A 106 2.32 -14.09 4.56
C ASN A 106 3.44 -13.12 4.13
N ARG A 107 4.69 -13.58 4.25
CA ARG A 107 5.89 -12.82 3.89
C ARG A 107 6.04 -12.63 2.37
N HIS A 108 5.49 -13.53 1.59
CA HIS A 108 5.67 -13.57 0.13
C HIS A 108 4.63 -12.75 -0.62
N SER A 109 3.76 -12.03 0.09
CA SER A 109 2.82 -11.10 -0.55
C SER A 109 3.58 -10.08 -1.38
N LEU A 110 3.14 -9.89 -2.62
CA LEU A 110 3.76 -8.98 -3.60
C LEU A 110 3.85 -7.53 -3.10
N ARG A 111 2.93 -7.12 -2.25
CA ARG A 111 2.91 -5.79 -1.64
C ARG A 111 2.99 -5.91 -0.13
N GLN A 112 3.95 -5.24 0.46
CA GLN A 112 4.09 -5.09 1.90
C GLN A 112 3.80 -3.65 2.28
N SER A 113 3.07 -3.42 3.37
CA SER A 113 2.76 -2.06 3.81
C SER A 113 2.42 -2.03 5.30
N TYR A 114 2.69 -0.87 5.92
CA TYR A 114 2.15 -0.51 7.23
C TYR A 114 1.55 0.90 7.19
N THR A 115 0.61 1.17 8.06
CA THR A 115 -0.12 2.44 8.10
C THR A 115 -0.10 3.01 9.51
N GLY A 116 0.40 4.24 9.66
CA GLY A 116 0.37 4.97 10.92
C GLY A 116 -0.59 6.17 10.88
N ARG A 117 -0.81 6.77 12.06
CA ARG A 117 -1.69 7.94 12.24
C ARG A 117 -0.88 9.15 12.72
N SER A 118 -1.12 10.32 12.14
CA SER A 118 -0.76 11.69 12.63
C SER A 118 0.68 11.97 13.09
N THR A 119 1.60 11.02 13.08
CA THR A 119 2.95 11.15 13.64
C THR A 119 4.02 11.43 12.59
N CYS A 120 3.62 11.57 11.32
CA CYS A 120 4.49 11.91 10.21
C CYS A 120 4.56 13.44 10.05
N LYS A 121 5.77 13.98 9.86
CA LYS A 121 6.00 15.43 9.68
C LYS A 121 6.78 15.71 8.40
N VAL A 122 6.50 16.88 7.80
CA VAL A 122 7.28 17.41 6.67
C VAL A 122 8.48 18.16 7.25
N LEU A 123 9.71 17.74 6.96
CA LEU A 123 10.92 18.43 7.39
C LEU A 123 11.41 19.42 6.33
N ALA A 124 11.34 19.02 5.07
CA ALA A 124 11.77 19.82 3.93
C ALA A 124 11.08 19.33 2.64
N ARG A 125 11.24 20.07 1.54
CA ARG A 125 10.65 19.75 0.23
C ARG A 125 10.90 18.32 -0.26
N ARG A 126 11.97 17.67 0.21
CA ARG A 126 12.37 16.29 -0.16
C ARG A 126 12.70 15.41 1.05
N ARG A 127 12.23 15.78 2.24
CA ARG A 127 12.49 15.04 3.47
C ARG A 127 11.24 15.00 4.35
N MET A 128 10.93 13.80 4.80
CA MET A 128 9.83 13.54 5.74
C MET A 128 10.40 12.90 6.99
N GLN A 129 9.80 13.18 8.13
CA GLN A 129 10.06 12.45 9.39
C GLN A 129 9.00 11.40 9.60
N LEU A 130 9.41 10.15 9.69
CA LEU A 130 8.55 9.01 10.03
C LEU A 130 8.90 8.48 11.41
N PRO A 131 7.91 8.05 12.21
CA PRO A 131 8.15 7.44 13.51
C PRO A 131 9.10 6.25 13.39
N LYS A 132 10.03 6.14 14.33
CA LYS A 132 11.05 5.08 14.40
C LYS A 132 12.09 5.09 13.27
N LEU A 133 11.76 5.55 12.07
CA LEU A 133 12.66 5.65 10.91
C LEU A 133 13.44 6.96 10.85
N GLY A 134 13.00 7.99 11.61
CA GLY A 134 13.61 9.32 11.56
C GLY A 134 13.41 10.04 10.22
N SER A 135 14.40 10.82 9.81
CA SER A 135 14.36 11.58 8.56
C SER A 135 14.63 10.69 7.34
N ILE A 136 13.70 10.65 6.41
CA ILE A 136 13.81 9.87 5.17
C ILE A 136 13.71 10.77 3.94
N ARG A 137 14.49 10.48 2.91
CA ARG A 137 14.46 11.18 1.63
C ARG A 137 13.24 10.76 0.80
N THR A 138 12.54 11.76 0.22
CA THR A 138 11.36 11.53 -0.63
C THR A 138 11.52 12.18 -2.00
N SER A 139 10.61 11.86 -2.93
CA SER A 139 10.39 12.70 -4.11
C SER A 139 9.92 14.09 -3.67
N LYS A 140 10.01 15.07 -4.58
CA LYS A 140 9.54 16.44 -4.31
C LYS A 140 8.09 16.43 -3.84
N THR A 141 7.84 17.02 -2.67
CA THR A 141 6.49 17.26 -2.15
C THR A 141 6.13 18.74 -2.32
N GLY A 142 4.87 19.01 -2.60
CA GLY A 142 4.30 20.36 -2.56
C GLY A 142 3.79 20.77 -1.17
N LEU A 143 3.96 19.91 -0.16
CA LEU A 143 3.51 20.18 1.21
C LEU A 143 4.48 21.14 1.92
N VAL A 144 3.90 21.99 2.75
CA VAL A 144 4.61 22.88 3.67
C VAL A 144 4.63 22.26 5.07
N GLY A 145 5.56 22.68 5.94
CA GLY A 145 5.84 22.07 7.25
C GLY A 145 4.62 21.82 8.16
N ASP A 146 3.61 22.68 8.12
CA ASP A 146 2.41 22.59 8.98
C ASP A 146 1.24 21.81 8.35
N ALA A 147 1.52 20.97 7.34
CA ALA A 147 0.50 20.15 6.71
C ALA A 147 -0.17 19.20 7.72
N ASN A 148 -1.49 19.26 7.84
CA ASN A 148 -2.27 18.40 8.74
C ASN A 148 -2.40 16.99 8.17
N ILE A 149 -1.45 16.13 8.51
CA ILE A 149 -1.40 14.74 8.05
C ILE A 149 -2.21 13.87 9.01
N LYS A 150 -3.34 13.33 8.54
CA LYS A 150 -4.23 12.44 9.34
C LYS A 150 -3.73 11.00 9.37
N ARG A 151 -3.20 10.52 8.26
CA ARG A 151 -2.75 9.13 8.10
C ARG A 151 -1.61 9.07 7.09
N TYR A 152 -0.68 8.16 7.29
CA TYR A 152 0.33 7.84 6.32
C TYR A 152 0.43 6.32 6.13
N THR A 153 0.77 5.88 4.93
CA THR A 153 1.01 4.47 4.60
C THR A 153 2.33 4.36 3.87
N VAL A 154 3.24 3.58 4.43
CA VAL A 154 4.47 3.19 3.74
C VAL A 154 4.22 1.85 3.06
N SER A 155 4.57 1.75 1.78
CA SER A 155 4.41 0.52 1.01
C SER A 155 5.68 0.20 0.22
N TYR A 156 5.96 -1.11 0.12
CA TYR A 156 6.94 -1.68 -0.79
C TYR A 156 6.19 -2.37 -1.93
N GLU A 157 6.56 -2.06 -3.16
CA GLU A 157 5.94 -2.62 -4.36
C GLU A 157 6.85 -3.65 -5.05
N PRO A 158 6.31 -4.56 -5.89
CA PRO A 158 7.09 -5.59 -6.59
C PRO A 158 8.20 -5.02 -7.47
N THR A 159 8.10 -3.73 -7.85
CA THR A 159 9.13 -3.00 -8.59
C THR A 159 10.40 -2.71 -7.78
N GLY A 160 10.49 -3.14 -6.52
CA GLY A 160 11.60 -2.85 -5.62
C GLY A 160 11.57 -1.42 -5.06
N ARG A 161 10.46 -0.70 -5.20
CA ARG A 161 10.34 0.70 -4.83
C ARG A 161 9.50 0.88 -3.58
N TYR A 162 9.88 1.88 -2.77
CA TYR A 162 9.14 2.29 -1.58
C TYR A 162 8.33 3.54 -1.87
N TYR A 163 7.11 3.59 -1.35
CA TYR A 163 6.21 4.73 -1.49
C TYR A 163 5.63 5.12 -0.14
N LEU A 164 5.37 6.42 0.01
CA LEU A 164 4.65 7.02 1.13
C LEU A 164 3.37 7.64 0.59
N SER A 165 2.23 7.13 1.03
CA SER A 165 0.92 7.71 0.75
C SER A 165 0.44 8.47 1.97
N LEU A 166 0.11 9.75 1.81
CA LEU A 166 -0.33 10.66 2.86
C LEU A 166 -1.81 11.01 2.66
N GLN A 167 -2.57 11.04 3.73
CA GLN A 167 -3.89 11.68 3.79
C GLN A 167 -3.73 13.02 4.51
N VAL A 168 -3.87 14.11 3.76
CA VAL A 168 -3.67 15.47 4.24
C VAL A 168 -4.99 16.20 4.21
N GLU A 169 -5.36 16.83 5.32
CA GLU A 169 -6.51 17.74 5.38
C GLU A 169 -6.10 19.09 4.81
N THR A 170 -6.79 19.53 3.78
CA THR A 170 -6.56 20.83 3.13
C THR A 170 -7.86 21.58 3.03
N GLU A 171 -7.78 22.87 3.13
CA GLU A 171 -8.92 23.76 2.85
C GLU A 171 -8.97 24.05 1.35
N VAL A 172 -10.14 23.87 0.77
CA VAL A 172 -10.40 24.15 -0.64
C VAL A 172 -11.46 25.22 -0.75
N ASN A 173 -11.15 26.27 -1.47
CA ASN A 173 -12.18 27.23 -1.88
C ASN A 173 -13.06 26.56 -2.92
N GLN A 174 -14.37 26.64 -2.73
CA GLN A 174 -15.30 26.22 -3.79
C GLN A 174 -15.06 27.07 -5.02
N LEU A 175 -14.88 26.41 -6.14
CA LEU A 175 -14.87 27.09 -7.43
C LEU A 175 -16.27 27.70 -7.66
N PRO A 176 -16.35 28.86 -8.32
CA PRO A 176 -17.65 29.42 -8.69
C PRO A 176 -18.39 28.40 -9.58
N GLU A 177 -19.68 28.23 -9.32
CA GLU A 177 -20.53 27.42 -10.18
C GLU A 177 -20.57 28.05 -11.57
N MET A 178 -20.02 27.36 -12.54
CA MET A 178 -20.14 27.76 -13.94
C MET A 178 -21.32 26.99 -14.54
N HIS A 179 -22.39 27.69 -14.85
CA HIS A 179 -23.57 27.13 -15.54
C HIS A 179 -23.30 26.84 -17.03
N GLN A 180 -22.09 26.41 -17.33
CA GLN A 180 -21.67 26.03 -18.68
C GLN A 180 -21.65 24.49 -18.77
N SER A 181 -22.25 23.97 -19.82
CA SER A 181 -22.20 22.54 -20.16
C SER A 181 -21.40 22.37 -21.44
N VAL A 182 -20.54 21.36 -21.48
CA VAL A 182 -19.82 20.97 -22.68
C VAL A 182 -20.24 19.55 -23.08
N GLY A 183 -20.69 19.37 -24.32
CA GLY A 183 -20.89 18.04 -24.88
C GLY A 183 -19.55 17.49 -25.37
N LEU A 184 -19.28 16.22 -25.11
CA LEU A 184 -18.09 15.52 -25.58
C LEU A 184 -18.53 14.31 -26.40
N ASP A 185 -18.09 14.25 -27.65
CA ASP A 185 -18.28 13.09 -28.55
C ASP A 185 -16.96 12.33 -28.67
N MET A 186 -16.99 11.01 -28.48
CA MET A 186 -15.81 10.14 -28.59
C MET A 186 -15.81 9.44 -29.93
N GLY A 187 -14.77 9.67 -30.71
CA GLY A 187 -14.62 9.09 -32.06
C GLY A 187 -13.34 8.24 -32.20
N LEU A 188 -13.26 7.54 -33.34
CA LEU A 188 -12.08 6.76 -33.70
C LEU A 188 -10.99 7.62 -34.37
N ALA A 189 -11.38 8.66 -35.11
CA ALA A 189 -10.44 9.55 -35.77
C ALA A 189 -9.85 10.61 -34.82
N ASP A 190 -10.71 11.25 -34.04
CA ASP A 190 -10.32 12.12 -32.94
C ASP A 190 -10.79 11.47 -31.64
N LEU A 191 -9.95 11.49 -30.60
CA LEU A 191 -10.29 10.86 -29.32
C LEU A 191 -11.54 11.47 -28.70
N VAL A 192 -11.64 12.79 -28.74
CA VAL A 192 -12.78 13.55 -28.24
C VAL A 192 -12.97 14.79 -29.13
N ILE A 193 -14.21 15.08 -29.47
CA ILE A 193 -14.64 16.33 -30.09
C ILE A 193 -15.56 17.04 -29.07
N SER A 194 -15.23 18.26 -28.72
CA SER A 194 -16.05 19.10 -27.83
C SER A 194 -17.18 19.77 -28.64
N SER A 195 -18.32 20.06 -27.99
CA SER A 195 -19.38 20.89 -28.56
C SER A 195 -18.91 22.27 -29.04
N ASP A 196 -17.78 22.74 -28.52
CA ASP A 196 -17.15 24.01 -28.94
C ASP A 196 -16.28 23.85 -30.19
N GLY A 197 -16.32 22.68 -30.85
CA GLY A 197 -15.57 22.39 -32.08
C GLY A 197 -14.08 22.08 -31.84
N VAL A 198 -13.62 22.02 -30.56
CA VAL A 198 -12.23 21.67 -30.25
C VAL A 198 -12.04 20.17 -30.43
N LYS A 199 -11.07 19.77 -31.25
CA LYS A 199 -10.70 18.38 -31.49
C LYS A 199 -9.48 18.02 -30.65
N TYR A 200 -9.62 16.97 -29.88
CA TYR A 200 -8.51 16.36 -29.16
C TYR A 200 -8.05 15.13 -29.93
N GLY A 201 -6.83 15.18 -30.45
CA GLY A 201 -6.29 14.15 -31.35
C GLY A 201 -6.26 12.77 -30.72
N THR A 202 -6.20 11.75 -31.58
CA THR A 202 -6.08 10.36 -31.18
C THR A 202 -4.78 10.11 -30.42
N PHE A 203 -4.87 9.30 -29.38
CA PHE A 203 -3.69 8.75 -28.73
C PHE A 203 -2.99 7.81 -29.71
N ASN A 204 -1.82 8.22 -30.22
CA ASN A 204 -1.04 7.37 -31.12
C ASN A 204 -0.50 6.15 -30.35
N ALA A 205 -1.24 5.04 -30.43
CA ALA A 205 -0.90 3.78 -29.78
C ALA A 205 0.25 3.03 -30.48
N GLU A 206 0.57 3.35 -31.74
CA GLU A 206 1.58 2.60 -32.51
C GLU A 206 2.96 2.53 -31.81
N TRP A 207 3.38 3.64 -31.22
CA TRP A 207 4.64 3.67 -30.49
C TRP A 207 4.60 2.75 -29.25
N LEU A 208 3.49 2.74 -28.53
CA LEU A 208 3.30 1.86 -27.37
C LEU A 208 3.20 0.40 -27.79
N GLU A 209 2.52 0.10 -28.88
CA GLU A 209 2.44 -1.26 -29.44
C GLU A 209 3.82 -1.76 -29.87
N LYS A 210 4.58 -0.96 -30.58
CA LYS A 210 5.97 -1.27 -30.93
C LYS A 210 6.85 -1.50 -29.69
N GLN A 211 6.66 -0.70 -28.65
CA GLN A 211 7.33 -0.88 -27.36
C GLN A 211 6.87 -2.18 -26.69
N ALA A 212 5.57 -2.45 -26.62
CA ALA A 212 5.01 -3.65 -26.00
C ALA A 212 5.56 -4.93 -26.70
N VAL A 213 5.54 -4.99 -28.02
CA VAL A 213 6.12 -6.09 -28.79
C VAL A 213 7.62 -6.26 -28.53
N ARG A 214 8.36 -5.16 -28.45
CA ARG A 214 9.80 -5.20 -28.11
C ARG A 214 10.04 -5.76 -26.71
N TRP A 215 9.23 -5.38 -25.73
CA TRP A 215 9.31 -5.89 -24.36
C TRP A 215 8.90 -7.36 -24.28
N GLN A 216 7.84 -7.77 -24.98
CA GLN A 216 7.39 -9.16 -25.05
C GLN A 216 8.49 -10.08 -25.62
N ARG A 217 9.14 -9.68 -26.73
CA ARG A 217 10.26 -10.41 -27.33
C ARG A 217 11.44 -10.53 -26.37
N LYS A 218 11.80 -9.44 -25.67
CA LYS A 218 12.86 -9.43 -24.67
C LYS A 218 12.56 -10.35 -23.49
N TYR A 219 11.29 -10.37 -23.05
CA TYR A 219 10.83 -11.22 -21.94
C TYR A 219 10.80 -12.70 -22.34
N ALA A 220 10.30 -13.02 -23.54
CA ALA A 220 10.30 -14.37 -24.08
C ALA A 220 11.73 -14.95 -24.20
N ARG A 221 12.69 -14.14 -24.71
CA ARG A 221 14.10 -14.55 -24.78
C ARG A 221 14.69 -14.83 -23.40
N ARG A 222 14.45 -13.96 -22.41
CA ARG A 222 14.94 -14.17 -21.04
C ARG A 222 14.35 -15.42 -20.40
N ARG A 223 13.05 -15.65 -20.61
CA ARG A 223 12.37 -16.86 -20.12
C ARG A 223 12.96 -18.13 -20.76
N TYR A 224 13.19 -18.10 -22.06
CA TYR A 224 13.82 -19.21 -22.78
C TYR A 224 15.24 -19.50 -22.24
N LEU A 225 16.08 -18.49 -22.07
CA LEU A 225 17.43 -18.66 -21.51
C LEU A 225 17.39 -19.25 -20.10
N ALA A 226 16.51 -18.75 -19.24
CA ALA A 226 16.35 -19.29 -17.90
C ALA A 226 15.91 -20.77 -17.91
N GLN A 227 15.01 -21.15 -18.82
CA GLN A 227 14.61 -22.54 -19.00
C GLN A 227 15.78 -23.43 -19.47
N CYS A 228 16.61 -22.92 -20.39
CA CYS A 228 17.82 -23.64 -20.85
C CYS A 228 18.85 -23.81 -19.72
N GLU A 229 19.03 -22.84 -18.84
CA GLU A 229 19.93 -22.95 -17.68
C GLU A 229 19.42 -24.00 -16.67
N VAL A 230 18.13 -24.01 -16.39
CA VAL A 230 17.50 -25.04 -15.51
C VAL A 230 17.63 -26.42 -16.14
N TRP A 231 17.44 -26.55 -17.45
CA TRP A 231 17.60 -27.81 -18.16
C TRP A 231 19.04 -28.31 -18.09
N LYS A 232 20.05 -27.46 -18.35
CA LYS A 232 21.47 -27.78 -18.22
C LYS A 232 21.83 -28.20 -16.80
N TRP A 233 21.32 -27.50 -15.79
CA TRP A 233 21.57 -27.82 -14.39
C TRP A 233 21.01 -29.19 -14.00
N ASN A 234 19.81 -29.54 -14.46
CA ASN A 234 19.21 -30.85 -14.22
C ASN A 234 19.98 -31.99 -14.91
N HIS A 235 20.46 -31.77 -16.14
CA HIS A 235 21.19 -32.84 -16.90
C HIS A 235 22.63 -33.04 -16.40
N ASN A 236 23.29 -32.00 -15.94
CA ASN A 236 24.63 -32.14 -15.34
C ASN A 236 24.59 -32.85 -13.97
N ARG A 237 23.47 -32.90 -13.30
CA ARG A 237 23.28 -33.65 -12.04
C ARG A 237 23.10 -35.16 -12.27
N THR A 238 22.47 -35.54 -13.37
CA THR A 238 22.24 -36.97 -13.73
C THR A 238 23.45 -37.64 -14.34
N SER A 239 24.46 -36.89 -14.80
CA SER A 239 25.71 -37.41 -15.33
C SER A 239 26.83 -37.53 -14.28
N ALA A 240 26.58 -37.11 -13.04
CA ALA A 240 27.54 -37.19 -11.91
C ALA A 240 27.17 -38.30 -10.89
N THR A 241 26.20 -39.14 -11.18
CA THR A 241 25.86 -40.40 -10.49
C THR A 241 26.16 -41.58 -11.38
#